data_a545f667484ebff8d687a4e23a5799e3
#
_entry.id   a545f667484ebff8d687a4e23a5799e3
#
_cell.length_a   1.000
_cell.length_b   1.000
_cell.length_c   1.000
_cell.angle_alpha   90.00
_cell.angle_beta   90.00
_cell.angle_gamma   90.00
#
_symmetry.space_group_name_H-M   'P 1'
#
loop_
_entity.id
_entity.type
_entity.pdbx_description
1 polymer ?
#
loop_
_entity_poly.entity_id
_entity_poly.type
_entity_poly.pdbx_seq_one_letter_code
_entity_poly.pdbx_strand_id
1 'polypeptide(L)'
;YFKGKNKKIRRICPVCLNMISNGETDEEVEHYFPKSRYPCLCLHPYNLYFCCSACSSRLKGRKSPLKGKQRNIASIFLPYLDTVKDQVQLEFENPGNKDSEVVSLLPVRDADADTGEKIKEFDRLFSLEERWSGQLEEYYMSFYSRYQEKIKERSGKMSLEQLEEWLKEDIKRNEAMQSVRPGRYLEGEYMKWVMEKQLKAFYAELKSG
;
A
#
# COMPACT_ATOMS: atom_id res chain seq x y z
N TYR A 1 -13.37 1.69 16.09
CA TYR A 1 -12.51 2.78 16.60
C TYR A 1 -12.29 3.90 15.58
N PHE A 2 -12.80 3.78 14.36
CA PHE A 2 -12.64 4.77 13.28
C PHE A 2 -13.92 5.55 12.94
N LYS A 3 -14.87 5.65 13.84
CA LYS A 3 -15.93 6.65 13.72
C LYS A 3 -15.40 8.00 14.20
N GLY A 4 -14.55 8.62 13.38
CA GLY A 4 -14.21 10.03 13.53
C GLY A 4 -15.49 10.85 13.51
N LYS A 5 -15.64 11.78 14.45
CA LYS A 5 -16.80 12.70 14.58
C LYS A 5 -17.04 13.59 13.34
N ASN A 6 -16.21 13.50 12.31
CA ASN A 6 -16.32 14.24 11.07
C ASN A 6 -16.77 13.32 9.91
N LYS A 7 -18.01 13.45 9.49
CA LYS A 7 -18.61 12.79 8.32
C LYS A 7 -17.84 13.00 6.97
N LYS A 8 -16.74 13.75 6.97
CA LYS A 8 -15.91 14.06 5.80
C LYS A 8 -14.59 13.29 5.73
N ILE A 9 -14.24 12.47 6.71
CA ILE A 9 -13.02 11.67 6.65
C ILE A 9 -13.28 10.49 5.73
N ARG A 10 -12.62 10.47 4.58
CA ARG A 10 -12.62 9.33 3.67
C ARG A 10 -12.02 8.14 4.41
N ARG A 11 -12.78 7.05 4.44
CA ARG A 11 -12.33 5.83 5.11
C ARG A 11 -11.33 5.11 4.21
N ILE A 12 -10.18 4.79 4.77
CA ILE A 12 -9.13 4.01 4.08
C ILE A 12 -9.15 2.60 4.65
N CYS A 13 -9.16 1.62 3.78
CA CYS A 13 -9.03 0.22 4.17
C CYS A 13 -7.65 -0.02 4.81
N PRO A 14 -7.58 -0.50 6.06
CA PRO A 14 -6.30 -0.70 6.75
C PRO A 14 -5.45 -1.82 6.15
N VAL A 15 -6.03 -2.62 5.25
CA VAL A 15 -5.35 -3.74 4.59
C VAL A 15 -4.72 -3.31 3.28
N CYS A 16 -5.51 -2.77 2.34
CA CYS A 16 -5.02 -2.44 1.01
C CYS A 16 -4.78 -0.95 0.76
N LEU A 17 -5.05 -0.12 1.76
CA LEU A 17 -4.88 1.34 1.74
C LEU A 17 -5.72 2.06 0.68
N ASN A 18 -6.63 1.36 0.01
CA ASN A 18 -7.57 1.96 -0.92
C ASN A 18 -8.77 2.58 -0.18
N MET A 19 -9.45 3.50 -0.86
CA MET A 19 -10.66 4.10 -0.32
C MET A 19 -11.75 3.04 -0.14
N ILE A 20 -12.39 3.06 1.02
CA ILE A 20 -13.68 2.41 1.20
C ILE A 20 -14.71 3.40 0.66
N SER A 21 -15.37 3.04 -0.45
CA SER A 21 -16.29 3.94 -1.14
C SER A 21 -17.44 4.39 -0.23
N ASN A 22 -18.07 5.52 -0.59
CA ASN A 22 -19.04 6.24 0.22
C ASN A 22 -20.36 5.46 0.39
N GLY A 23 -20.33 4.38 1.12
CA GLY A 23 -21.56 3.69 1.44
C GLY A 23 -21.30 2.68 2.54
N GLU A 24 -22.27 2.48 3.38
CA GLU A 24 -22.30 1.41 4.36
C GLU A 24 -22.15 0.02 3.73
N THR A 25 -22.28 -0.05 2.39
CA THR A 25 -22.21 -1.29 1.60
C THR A 25 -20.80 -1.79 1.34
N ASP A 26 -19.77 -0.92 1.37
CA ASP A 26 -18.39 -1.32 1.04
C ASP A 26 -17.50 -1.53 2.25
N GLU A 27 -18.00 -1.21 3.45
CA GLU A 27 -17.29 -1.44 4.71
C GLU A 27 -17.81 -2.71 5.36
N GLU A 28 -16.95 -3.67 5.57
CA GLU A 28 -17.28 -4.94 6.23
C GLU A 28 -16.50 -5.11 7.52
N VAL A 29 -17.13 -5.74 8.51
CA VAL A 29 -16.46 -6.26 9.70
C VAL A 29 -16.03 -7.68 9.40
N GLU A 30 -14.73 -7.88 9.29
CA GLU A 30 -14.15 -9.17 8.93
C GLU A 30 -13.57 -9.88 10.16
N HIS A 31 -13.65 -11.23 10.13
CA HIS A 31 -13.00 -12.08 11.11
C HIS A 31 -11.63 -12.49 10.60
N TYR A 32 -10.56 -12.05 11.25
CA TYR A 32 -9.21 -12.44 10.87
C TYR A 32 -9.04 -13.96 10.89
N PHE A 33 -9.40 -14.58 11.98
CA PHE A 33 -9.57 -16.02 12.10
C PHE A 33 -11.03 -16.38 11.77
N PRO A 34 -11.29 -17.11 10.67
CA PRO A 34 -12.66 -17.39 10.22
C PRO A 34 -13.51 -18.09 11.28
N LYS A 35 -14.70 -17.57 11.55
CA LYS A 35 -15.63 -18.11 12.57
C LYS A 35 -15.98 -19.59 12.37
N SER A 36 -15.97 -20.07 11.12
CA SER A 36 -16.22 -21.47 10.80
C SER A 36 -15.14 -22.43 11.30
N ARG A 37 -13.91 -21.93 11.51
CA ARG A 37 -12.78 -22.73 12.02
C ARG A 37 -12.42 -22.39 13.46
N TYR A 38 -12.75 -21.18 13.89
CA TYR A 38 -12.39 -20.63 15.21
C TYR A 38 -13.63 -20.00 15.87
N PRO A 39 -14.70 -20.78 16.17
CA PRO A 39 -15.94 -20.24 16.68
C PRO A 39 -15.78 -19.52 18.03
N CYS A 40 -14.82 -19.94 18.86
CA CYS A 40 -14.50 -19.28 20.13
C CYS A 40 -13.94 -17.87 19.98
N LEU A 41 -13.41 -17.50 18.80
CA LEU A 41 -12.87 -16.18 18.51
C LEU A 41 -13.88 -15.26 17.81
N CYS A 42 -15.10 -15.73 17.50
CA CYS A 42 -16.03 -14.97 16.65
C CYS A 42 -16.43 -13.61 17.22
N LEU A 43 -16.47 -13.46 18.55
CA LEU A 43 -16.77 -12.20 19.23
C LEU A 43 -15.53 -11.54 19.88
N HIS A 44 -14.35 -12.10 19.63
CA HIS A 44 -13.14 -11.55 20.23
C HIS A 44 -12.74 -10.24 19.53
N PRO A 45 -12.56 -9.11 20.26
CA PRO A 45 -12.31 -7.79 19.65
C PRO A 45 -11.10 -7.75 18.71
N TYR A 46 -10.01 -8.42 19.06
CA TYR A 46 -8.79 -8.49 18.25
C TYR A 46 -8.92 -9.40 17.02
N ASN A 47 -10.01 -10.13 16.90
CA ASN A 47 -10.33 -10.94 15.73
C ASN A 47 -11.19 -10.19 14.71
N LEU A 48 -11.75 -9.04 15.09
CA LEU A 48 -12.66 -8.25 14.28
C LEU A 48 -11.98 -6.99 13.80
N TYR A 49 -11.98 -6.74 12.50
CA TYR A 49 -11.44 -5.52 11.93
C TYR A 49 -12.29 -5.02 10.75
N PHE A 50 -12.28 -3.71 10.55
CA PHE A 50 -12.96 -3.09 9.42
C PHE A 50 -12.07 -3.13 8.19
N CYS A 51 -12.61 -3.51 7.04
CA CYS A 51 -11.93 -3.44 5.77
C CYS A 51 -12.94 -3.24 4.61
N CYS A 52 -12.43 -3.04 3.41
CA CYS A 52 -13.29 -2.98 2.23
C CYS A 52 -13.79 -4.38 1.85
N SER A 53 -14.92 -4.44 1.15
CA SER A 53 -15.53 -5.68 0.67
C SER A 53 -14.58 -6.53 -0.20
N ALA A 54 -13.69 -5.89 -0.96
CA ALA A 54 -12.67 -6.61 -1.72
C ALA A 54 -11.71 -7.40 -0.81
N CYS A 55 -11.21 -6.80 0.26
CA CYS A 55 -10.32 -7.47 1.22
C CYS A 55 -11.05 -8.51 2.05
N SER A 56 -12.29 -8.25 2.44
CA SER A 56 -13.10 -9.20 3.21
C SER A 56 -13.60 -10.35 2.34
N SER A 57 -14.64 -10.09 1.58
CA SER A 57 -15.44 -11.15 0.94
C SER A 57 -14.76 -11.79 -0.26
N ARG A 58 -14.06 -10.99 -1.10
CA ARG A 58 -13.50 -11.48 -2.38
C ARG A 58 -12.14 -12.15 -2.20
N LEU A 59 -11.24 -11.54 -1.44
CA LEU A 59 -9.85 -12.00 -1.33
C LEU A 59 -9.65 -12.93 -0.14
N LYS A 60 -9.88 -12.44 1.07
CA LYS A 60 -9.73 -13.28 2.27
C LYS A 60 -10.82 -14.33 2.37
N GLY A 61 -12.08 -13.92 2.33
CA GLY A 61 -13.21 -14.84 2.46
C GLY A 61 -13.05 -15.80 3.66
N ARG A 62 -13.14 -17.10 3.40
CA ARG A 62 -12.96 -18.17 4.41
C ARG A 62 -11.52 -18.63 4.60
N LYS A 63 -10.54 -17.96 3.98
CA LYS A 63 -9.12 -18.32 4.15
C LYS A 63 -8.71 -18.08 5.62
N SER A 64 -7.98 -19.05 6.19
CA SER A 64 -7.35 -18.86 7.51
C SER A 64 -5.98 -18.20 7.33
N PRO A 65 -5.58 -17.28 8.22
CA PRO A 65 -4.20 -16.78 8.24
C PRO A 65 -3.19 -17.89 8.57
N LEU A 66 -3.60 -18.88 9.37
CA LEU A 66 -2.76 -20.03 9.69
C LEU A 66 -2.93 -21.13 8.64
N LYS A 67 -1.82 -21.50 7.96
CA LYS A 67 -1.75 -22.52 6.91
C LYS A 67 -1.08 -23.79 7.40
N GLY A 68 -1.51 -24.93 6.85
CA GLY A 68 -0.87 -26.22 7.08
C GLY A 68 -1.12 -26.84 8.45
N LYS A 69 -0.31 -27.88 8.77
CA LYS A 69 -0.40 -28.63 10.04
C LYS A 69 0.35 -27.91 11.18
N GLN A 70 1.44 -27.24 10.86
CA GLN A 70 2.18 -26.40 11.81
C GLN A 70 1.60 -24.99 11.80
N ARG A 71 0.63 -24.78 12.66
CA ARG A 71 -0.07 -23.49 12.82
C ARG A 71 0.75 -22.59 13.75
N ASN A 72 1.76 -21.94 13.19
CA ASN A 72 2.59 -21.03 13.97
C ASN A 72 2.00 -19.60 13.92
N ILE A 73 1.60 -19.07 15.06
CA ILE A 73 1.07 -17.71 15.18
C ILE A 73 2.15 -16.64 14.92
N ALA A 74 3.43 -16.98 15.13
CA ALA A 74 4.53 -16.06 14.83
C ALA A 74 4.73 -15.81 13.33
N SER A 75 4.17 -16.67 12.46
CA SER A 75 4.26 -16.51 10.99
C SER A 75 3.14 -15.67 10.35
N ILE A 76 2.36 -14.94 11.15
CA ILE A 76 1.28 -14.09 10.66
C ILE A 76 1.33 -12.71 11.33
N PHE A 77 0.85 -11.68 10.63
CA PHE A 77 0.56 -10.39 11.24
C PHE A 77 -0.76 -10.45 11.99
N LEU A 78 -0.75 -10.07 13.26
CA LEU A 78 -1.95 -10.02 14.08
C LEU A 78 -2.55 -8.61 14.05
N PRO A 79 -3.84 -8.45 13.68
CA PRO A 79 -4.51 -7.18 13.73
C PRO A 79 -4.39 -6.54 15.13
N TYR A 80 -4.13 -5.23 15.17
CA TYR A 80 -3.95 -4.41 16.38
C TYR A 80 -2.72 -4.69 17.24
N LEU A 81 -1.98 -5.78 16.99
CA LEU A 81 -0.77 -6.15 17.74
C LEU A 81 0.50 -5.90 16.94
N ASP A 82 0.45 -6.15 15.64
CA ASP A 82 1.58 -5.91 14.73
C ASP A 82 1.42 -4.61 13.95
N THR A 83 2.52 -3.90 13.76
CA THR A 83 2.61 -2.73 12.88
C THR A 83 3.33 -3.14 11.60
N VAL A 84 2.56 -3.42 10.55
CA VAL A 84 3.09 -3.89 9.26
C VAL A 84 4.05 -2.88 8.63
N LYS A 85 3.72 -1.58 8.72
CA LYS A 85 4.51 -0.49 8.13
C LYS A 85 5.97 -0.49 8.56
N ASP A 86 6.25 -0.83 9.81
CA ASP A 86 7.60 -0.78 10.36
C ASP A 86 8.41 -2.07 10.07
N GLN A 87 7.77 -3.09 9.49
CA GLN A 87 8.34 -4.40 9.22
C GLN A 87 8.46 -4.72 7.73
N VAL A 88 7.78 -3.93 6.88
CA VAL A 88 7.66 -4.18 5.43
C VAL A 88 8.16 -2.98 4.65
N GLN A 89 9.03 -3.22 3.69
CA GLN A 89 9.42 -2.26 2.66
C GLN A 89 8.87 -2.67 1.30
N LEU A 90 8.65 -1.70 0.43
CA LEU A 90 8.25 -1.94 -0.94
C LEU A 90 9.46 -1.86 -1.87
N GLU A 91 9.61 -2.84 -2.73
CA GLU A 91 10.55 -2.81 -3.86
C GLU A 91 9.74 -2.74 -5.15
N PHE A 92 10.26 -2.02 -6.13
CA PHE A 92 9.58 -1.82 -7.41
C PHE A 92 10.50 -2.25 -8.54
N GLU A 93 9.93 -2.90 -9.56
CA GLU A 93 10.65 -3.33 -10.75
C GLU A 93 10.00 -2.78 -12.01
N ASN A 94 10.84 -2.52 -13.03
CA ASN A 94 10.43 -2.11 -14.39
C ASN A 94 9.51 -0.88 -14.48
N PRO A 95 9.87 0.27 -13.91
CA PRO A 95 9.04 1.47 -14.00
C PRO A 95 8.89 1.91 -15.48
N GLY A 96 7.67 2.26 -15.85
CA GLY A 96 7.34 2.73 -17.19
C GLY A 96 7.14 1.63 -18.25
N ASN A 97 7.29 0.36 -17.90
CA ASN A 97 6.90 -0.74 -18.78
C ASN A 97 5.56 -1.31 -18.31
N LYS A 98 4.48 -0.84 -18.93
CA LYS A 98 3.08 -1.06 -18.56
C LYS A 98 2.69 -2.52 -18.31
N ASP A 99 3.38 -3.47 -18.95
CA ASP A 99 3.05 -4.89 -18.89
C ASP A 99 3.87 -5.66 -17.84
N SER A 100 4.80 -4.99 -17.14
CA SER A 100 5.75 -5.66 -16.24
C SER A 100 6.14 -4.89 -14.98
N GLU A 101 5.40 -3.83 -14.63
CA GLU A 101 5.62 -3.16 -13.35
C GLU A 101 5.22 -4.05 -12.18
N VAL A 102 6.14 -4.29 -11.26
CA VAL A 102 5.93 -5.19 -10.13
C VAL A 102 6.22 -4.48 -8.81
N VAL A 103 5.31 -4.63 -7.86
CA VAL A 103 5.54 -4.30 -6.45
C VAL A 103 5.81 -5.59 -5.69
N SER A 104 6.91 -5.62 -4.96
CA SER A 104 7.22 -6.72 -4.05
C SER A 104 7.24 -6.24 -2.60
N LEU A 105 6.66 -7.03 -1.72
CA LEU A 105 6.66 -6.81 -0.28
C LEU A 105 7.86 -7.54 0.33
N LEU A 106 8.80 -6.80 0.87
CA LEU A 106 10.02 -7.36 1.48
C LEU A 106 10.12 -7.00 2.96
N PRO A 107 10.76 -7.84 3.79
CA PRO A 107 11.11 -7.44 5.15
C PRO A 107 12.09 -6.26 5.14
N VAL A 108 11.93 -5.33 6.06
CA VAL A 108 12.97 -4.32 6.31
C VAL A 108 14.24 -5.01 6.82
N ARG A 109 15.40 -4.32 6.67
CA ARG A 109 16.72 -4.91 6.98
C ARG A 109 16.84 -5.51 8.37
N ASP A 110 16.25 -4.87 9.37
CA ASP A 110 16.33 -5.28 10.78
C ASP A 110 15.06 -5.98 11.27
N ALA A 111 14.26 -6.53 10.34
CA ALA A 111 13.04 -7.24 10.69
C ALA A 111 13.32 -8.59 11.35
N ASP A 112 12.35 -9.07 12.15
CA ASP A 112 12.38 -10.38 12.76
C ASP A 112 12.50 -11.51 11.71
N ALA A 113 13.12 -12.62 12.07
CA ALA A 113 13.35 -13.77 11.18
C ALA A 113 12.03 -14.31 10.55
N ASP A 114 10.92 -14.22 11.27
CA ASP A 114 9.61 -14.68 10.82
C ASP A 114 8.89 -13.68 9.89
N THR A 115 9.41 -12.46 9.71
CA THR A 115 8.73 -11.40 8.96
C THR A 115 8.49 -11.78 7.50
N GLY A 116 9.43 -12.48 6.87
CA GLY A 116 9.26 -12.97 5.50
C GLY A 116 8.06 -13.93 5.35
N GLU A 117 7.83 -14.80 6.31
CA GLU A 117 6.66 -15.69 6.30
C GLU A 117 5.36 -14.91 6.60
N LYS A 118 5.41 -13.93 7.53
CA LYS A 118 4.27 -13.05 7.80
C LYS A 118 3.83 -12.31 6.54
N ILE A 119 4.78 -11.77 5.75
CA ILE A 119 4.53 -11.08 4.48
C ILE A 119 3.86 -12.03 3.48
N LYS A 120 4.43 -13.21 3.26
CA LYS A 120 3.86 -14.22 2.33
C LYS A 120 2.43 -14.61 2.70
N GLU A 121 2.17 -14.84 3.98
CA GLU A 121 0.81 -15.20 4.42
C GLU A 121 -0.15 -14.02 4.30
N PHE A 122 0.33 -12.80 4.53
CA PHE A 122 -0.47 -11.58 4.38
C PHE A 122 -0.82 -11.33 2.91
N ASP A 123 0.16 -11.44 2.01
CA ASP A 123 -0.10 -11.32 0.57
C ASP A 123 -1.00 -12.44 0.05
N ARG A 124 -0.81 -13.69 0.49
CA ARG A 124 -1.69 -14.81 0.14
C ARG A 124 -3.16 -14.55 0.52
N LEU A 125 -3.41 -13.81 1.61
CA LEU A 125 -4.78 -13.46 2.02
C LEU A 125 -5.37 -12.36 1.15
N PHE A 126 -4.57 -11.37 0.76
CA PHE A 126 -5.08 -10.09 0.27
C PHE A 126 -4.59 -9.71 -1.12
N SER A 127 -3.66 -10.49 -1.73
CA SER A 127 -3.07 -10.24 -3.06
C SER A 127 -2.62 -8.80 -3.23
N LEU A 128 -1.82 -8.29 -2.28
CA LEU A 128 -1.42 -6.88 -2.26
C LEU A 128 -0.41 -6.57 -3.35
N GLU A 129 0.57 -7.47 -3.58
CA GLU A 129 1.59 -7.30 -4.62
C GLU A 129 0.93 -7.16 -6.00
N GLU A 130 0.03 -8.07 -6.37
CA GLU A 130 -0.72 -8.01 -7.63
C GLU A 130 -1.57 -6.74 -7.76
N ARG A 131 -2.30 -6.39 -6.69
CA ARG A 131 -3.21 -5.25 -6.70
C ARG A 131 -2.49 -3.90 -6.72
N TRP A 132 -1.37 -3.79 -6.04
CA TRP A 132 -0.57 -2.58 -6.02
C TRP A 132 0.25 -2.44 -7.31
N SER A 133 0.75 -3.54 -7.87
CA SER A 133 1.36 -3.54 -9.21
C SER A 133 0.40 -2.98 -10.26
N GLY A 134 -0.86 -3.40 -10.24
CA GLY A 134 -1.89 -2.87 -11.15
C GLY A 134 -2.26 -1.40 -10.96
N GLN A 135 -1.74 -0.71 -9.95
CA GLN A 135 -1.97 0.72 -9.70
C GLN A 135 -0.76 1.61 -10.06
N LEU A 136 0.40 1.01 -10.30
CA LEU A 136 1.64 1.78 -10.48
C LEU A 136 1.60 2.68 -11.70
N GLU A 137 1.07 2.20 -12.82
CA GLU A 137 0.95 3.00 -14.05
C GLU A 137 0.15 4.28 -13.81
N GLU A 138 -0.98 4.19 -13.12
CA GLU A 138 -1.82 5.36 -12.81
C GLU A 138 -1.03 6.38 -11.96
N TYR A 139 -0.31 5.92 -10.95
CA TYR A 139 0.52 6.79 -10.13
C TYR A 139 1.66 7.39 -10.92
N TYR A 140 2.38 6.59 -11.72
CA TYR A 140 3.45 7.08 -12.57
C TYR A 140 2.95 8.18 -13.53
N MET A 141 1.90 7.92 -14.28
CA MET A 141 1.34 8.89 -15.21
C MET A 141 0.84 10.16 -14.52
N SER A 142 0.27 10.03 -13.31
CA SER A 142 -0.19 11.17 -12.52
C SER A 142 0.95 12.09 -12.12
N PHE A 143 2.05 11.57 -11.59
CA PHE A 143 3.15 12.44 -11.20
C PHE A 143 4.02 12.86 -12.39
N TYR A 144 4.18 12.02 -13.42
CA TYR A 144 4.84 12.39 -14.67
C TYR A 144 4.18 13.62 -15.32
N SER A 145 2.87 13.56 -15.54
CA SER A 145 2.12 14.69 -16.10
C SER A 145 2.25 15.96 -15.27
N ARG A 146 2.19 15.85 -13.96
CA ARG A 146 2.37 16.99 -13.03
C ARG A 146 3.76 17.63 -13.15
N TYR A 147 4.81 16.85 -13.32
CA TYR A 147 6.15 17.38 -13.52
C TYR A 147 6.34 17.96 -14.91
N GLN A 148 5.75 17.38 -15.94
CA GLN A 148 5.71 17.96 -17.28
C GLN A 148 5.06 19.35 -17.28
N GLU A 149 3.94 19.53 -16.57
CA GLU A 149 3.29 20.84 -16.42
C GLU A 149 4.20 21.83 -15.70
N LYS A 150 4.80 21.47 -14.58
CA LYS A 150 5.75 22.31 -13.85
C LYS A 150 6.94 22.77 -14.72
N ILE A 151 7.43 21.87 -15.61
CA ILE A 151 8.51 22.21 -16.54
C ILE A 151 8.04 23.21 -17.59
N LYS A 152 6.86 23.01 -18.17
CA LYS A 152 6.27 23.92 -19.15
C LYS A 152 6.07 25.33 -18.57
N GLU A 153 5.57 25.46 -17.37
CA GLU A 153 5.39 26.72 -16.66
C GLU A 153 6.72 27.48 -16.46
N ARG A 154 7.85 26.78 -16.40
CA ARG A 154 9.20 27.35 -16.24
C ARG A 154 9.98 27.46 -17.56
N SER A 155 9.28 27.60 -18.68
CA SER A 155 9.89 27.74 -20.02
C SER A 155 10.79 26.57 -20.41
N GLY A 156 10.46 25.36 -19.99
CA GLY A 156 11.20 24.15 -20.33
C GLY A 156 12.53 23.96 -19.61
N LYS A 157 12.88 24.85 -18.66
CA LYS A 157 14.14 24.78 -17.92
C LYS A 157 13.94 24.11 -16.57
N MET A 158 14.62 22.99 -16.39
CA MET A 158 14.69 22.26 -15.12
C MET A 158 16.09 21.67 -14.95
N SER A 159 16.68 21.77 -13.77
CA SER A 159 17.89 21.01 -13.42
C SER A 159 17.53 19.72 -12.69
N LEU A 160 18.52 18.82 -12.57
CA LEU A 160 18.34 17.56 -11.84
C LEU A 160 18.08 17.83 -10.35
N GLU A 161 18.79 18.83 -9.80
CA GLU A 161 18.64 19.23 -8.39
C GLU A 161 17.22 19.76 -8.11
N GLN A 162 16.67 20.54 -9.04
CA GLN A 162 15.30 21.03 -8.91
C GLN A 162 14.27 19.88 -8.97
N LEU A 163 14.48 18.89 -9.83
CA LEU A 163 13.62 17.71 -9.85
C LEU A 163 13.67 16.95 -8.53
N GLU A 164 14.87 16.74 -7.99
CA GLU A 164 15.07 16.06 -6.71
C GLU A 164 14.37 16.81 -5.56
N GLU A 165 14.45 18.15 -5.55
CA GLU A 165 13.78 18.98 -4.56
C GLU A 165 12.26 18.85 -4.64
N TRP A 166 11.69 18.89 -5.85
CA TRP A 166 10.26 18.69 -6.04
C TRP A 166 9.78 17.29 -5.61
N LEU A 167 10.56 16.25 -5.91
CA LEU A 167 10.26 14.89 -5.45
C LEU A 167 10.26 14.82 -3.93
N LYS A 168 11.25 15.41 -3.25
CA LYS A 168 11.32 15.47 -1.78
C LYS A 168 10.09 16.18 -1.16
N GLU A 169 9.65 17.27 -1.77
CA GLU A 169 8.46 18.01 -1.30
C GLU A 169 7.19 17.16 -1.48
N ASP A 170 7.03 16.50 -2.63
CA ASP A 170 5.85 15.69 -2.92
C ASP A 170 5.83 14.41 -2.07
N ILE A 171 6.98 13.77 -1.83
CA ILE A 171 7.12 12.63 -0.90
C ILE A 171 6.66 13.06 0.50
N LYS A 172 7.19 14.17 1.03
CA LYS A 172 6.80 14.70 2.34
C LYS A 172 5.30 15.00 2.41
N ARG A 173 4.72 15.52 1.33
CA ARG A 173 3.27 15.76 1.24
C ARG A 173 2.48 14.46 1.27
N ASN A 174 2.92 13.43 0.54
CA ASN A 174 2.29 12.12 0.54
C ASN A 174 2.36 11.45 1.92
N GLU A 175 3.50 11.54 2.60
CA GLU A 175 3.65 11.05 3.98
C GLU A 175 2.66 11.73 4.95
N ALA A 176 2.52 13.04 4.86
CA ALA A 176 1.57 13.77 5.68
C ALA A 176 0.10 13.41 5.40
N MET A 177 -0.19 12.94 4.19
CA MET A 177 -1.55 12.65 3.73
C MET A 177 -1.90 11.16 3.69
N GLN A 178 -0.96 10.25 3.95
CA GLN A 178 -1.16 8.80 3.81
C GLN A 178 -2.28 8.23 4.69
N SER A 179 -2.52 8.84 5.86
CA SER A 179 -3.57 8.40 6.79
C SER A 179 -4.97 8.93 6.45
N VAL A 180 -5.07 9.90 5.55
CA VAL A 180 -6.35 10.59 5.23
C VAL A 180 -6.73 10.53 3.76
N ARG A 181 -5.81 10.13 2.88
CA ARG A 181 -6.07 9.99 1.45
C ARG A 181 -5.60 8.63 0.95
N PRO A 182 -6.49 7.87 0.28
CA PRO A 182 -6.13 6.58 -0.30
C PRO A 182 -5.02 6.72 -1.34
N GLY A 183 -4.22 5.69 -1.49
CA GLY A 183 -3.13 5.62 -2.46
C GLY A 183 -1.87 6.44 -2.11
N ARG A 184 -1.94 7.39 -1.17
CA ARG A 184 -0.81 8.27 -0.85
C ARG A 184 0.40 7.54 -0.26
N TYR A 185 0.18 6.44 0.42
CA TYR A 185 1.28 5.61 0.89
C TYR A 185 2.04 4.99 -0.30
N LEU A 186 1.35 4.28 -1.18
CA LEU A 186 1.96 3.61 -2.33
C LEU A 186 2.60 4.61 -3.30
N GLU A 187 1.91 5.71 -3.62
CA GLU A 187 2.46 6.79 -4.45
C GLU A 187 3.74 7.37 -3.83
N GLY A 188 3.74 7.63 -2.51
CA GLY A 188 4.90 8.17 -1.81
C GLY A 188 6.10 7.22 -1.81
N GLU A 189 5.89 5.93 -1.56
CA GLU A 189 6.94 4.93 -1.60
C GLU A 189 7.50 4.75 -3.02
N TYR A 190 6.63 4.77 -4.04
CA TYR A 190 7.07 4.72 -5.43
C TYR A 190 7.91 5.94 -5.83
N MET A 191 7.51 7.15 -5.42
CA MET A 191 8.30 8.37 -5.64
C MET A 191 9.66 8.32 -4.94
N LYS A 192 9.76 7.78 -3.73
CA LYS A 192 11.03 7.55 -3.03
C LYS A 192 11.93 6.64 -3.85
N TRP A 193 11.38 5.52 -4.31
CA TRP A 193 12.12 4.57 -5.13
C TRP A 193 12.60 5.20 -6.46
N VAL A 194 11.75 5.98 -7.17
CA VAL A 194 12.16 6.73 -8.37
C VAL A 194 13.31 7.68 -8.05
N MET A 195 13.20 8.42 -6.95
CA MET A 195 14.25 9.34 -6.52
C MET A 195 15.57 8.64 -6.22
N GLU A 196 15.54 7.49 -5.54
CA GLU A 196 16.73 6.76 -5.11
C GLU A 196 17.38 5.94 -6.21
N LYS A 197 16.57 5.31 -7.08
CA LYS A 197 17.04 4.31 -8.05
C LYS A 197 16.97 4.77 -9.51
N GLN A 198 16.06 5.68 -9.85
CA GLN A 198 15.71 6.02 -11.23
C GLN A 198 15.79 7.52 -11.55
N LEU A 199 16.27 8.36 -10.64
CA LEU A 199 16.23 9.82 -10.77
C LEU A 199 16.76 10.34 -12.11
N LYS A 200 17.91 9.83 -12.58
CA LYS A 200 18.53 10.25 -13.84
C LYS A 200 17.71 9.82 -15.08
N ALA A 201 17.17 8.60 -15.05
CA ALA A 201 16.35 8.08 -16.14
C ALA A 201 15.03 8.86 -16.23
N PHE A 202 14.37 9.07 -15.10
CA PHE A 202 13.14 9.87 -15.00
C PHE A 202 13.36 11.32 -15.47
N TYR A 203 14.49 11.94 -15.09
CA TYR A 203 14.87 13.27 -15.58
C TYR A 203 15.05 13.33 -17.09
N ALA A 204 15.73 12.35 -17.68
CA ALA A 204 15.92 12.25 -19.12
C ALA A 204 14.59 12.09 -19.86
N GLU A 205 13.69 11.26 -19.34
CA GLU A 205 12.36 11.04 -19.89
C GLU A 205 11.51 12.32 -19.85
N LEU A 206 11.51 13.05 -18.74
CA LEU A 206 10.80 14.32 -18.61
C LEU A 206 11.32 15.39 -19.61
N LYS A 207 12.58 15.32 -20.02
CA LYS A 207 13.17 16.25 -21.01
C LYS A 207 12.89 15.87 -22.46
N SER A 208 12.60 14.61 -22.74
CA SER A 208 12.35 14.12 -24.10
C SER A 208 10.88 14.24 -24.53
N GLY A 209 9.95 14.39 -23.60
CA GLY A 209 8.52 14.57 -23.85
C GLY A 209 8.06 16.00 -23.70
#